data_bbdc96fb718b07643a0861d1c55d5db8
#
_entry.id   bbdc96fb718b07643a0861d1c55d5db8
#
_cell.length_a   1.000
_cell.length_b   1.000
_cell.length_c   1.000
_cell.angle_alpha   90.00
_cell.angle_beta   90.00
_cell.angle_gamma   90.00
#
_symmetry.space_group_name_H-M   'P 1'
#
loop_
_entity.id
_entity.type
_entity.pdbx_description
1 polymer ?
#
loop_
_entity_poly.entity_id
_entity_poly.type
_entity_poly.pdbx_seq_one_letter_code
_entity_poly.pdbx_strand_id
1 'polypeptide(L)'
;MSESTKFSFALGCDHAGFKYKEAIKVYLLAEGHEVKDFGTFSEESVDYPDFVRPAADAVGKGLADLGVVLGGSGNGEAMAANKVEGIRCALCWSEETALLAKQHNDANMLSLGERQITEELAVKIVREWINATFEGGRHARRISMIEKTTSHQ
;
A
#
# COMPACT_ATOMS: atom_id res chain seq x y z
N MET A 1 -20.34 -19.85 6.92
CA MET A 1 -19.01 -19.37 6.71
C MET A 1 -19.03 -18.17 5.79
N SER A 2 -18.56 -17.06 6.27
CA SER A 2 -18.56 -15.86 5.44
C SER A 2 -17.36 -15.87 4.50
N GLU A 3 -17.57 -15.38 3.31
CA GLU A 3 -16.47 -15.21 2.38
C GLU A 3 -15.77 -13.89 2.64
N SER A 4 -14.45 -13.92 2.58
CA SER A 4 -13.67 -12.70 2.69
C SER A 4 -13.88 -11.85 1.45
N THR A 5 -13.87 -10.54 1.63
CA THR A 5 -13.94 -9.62 0.51
C THR A 5 -12.71 -9.79 -0.38
N LYS A 6 -12.91 -9.78 -1.69
CA LYS A 6 -11.82 -9.84 -2.65
C LYS A 6 -11.59 -8.44 -3.22
N PHE A 7 -10.32 -8.08 -3.32
CA PHE A 7 -9.91 -6.77 -3.81
C PHE A 7 -9.00 -6.90 -5.02
N SER A 8 -8.84 -5.81 -5.74
CA SER A 8 -7.79 -5.72 -6.72
C SER A 8 -6.68 -4.84 -6.15
N PHE A 9 -5.44 -5.27 -6.30
CA PHE A 9 -4.27 -4.60 -5.74
C PHE A 9 -3.36 -4.10 -6.84
N ALA A 10 -2.82 -2.90 -6.64
CA ALA A 10 -1.74 -2.37 -7.45
C ALA A 10 -0.45 -2.52 -6.64
N LEU A 11 0.58 -3.12 -7.23
CA LEU A 11 1.87 -3.29 -6.59
C LEU A 11 2.94 -2.54 -7.37
N GLY A 12 3.85 -1.88 -6.65
CA GLY A 12 4.97 -1.20 -7.27
C GLY A 12 6.16 -1.18 -6.33
N CYS A 13 7.35 -1.31 -6.87
CA CYS A 13 8.56 -1.30 -6.03
C CYS A 13 9.78 -0.94 -6.86
N ASP A 14 10.87 -0.60 -6.17
CA ASP A 14 12.17 -0.53 -6.83
C ASP A 14 12.88 -1.89 -6.66
N HIS A 15 14.15 -1.92 -7.06
CA HIS A 15 14.95 -3.14 -6.99
C HIS A 15 15.09 -3.68 -5.57
N ALA A 16 15.14 -2.80 -4.56
CA ALA A 16 15.28 -3.25 -3.17
C ALA A 16 14.00 -3.93 -2.67
N GLY A 17 12.84 -3.53 -3.18
CA GLY A 17 11.57 -4.12 -2.76
C GLY A 17 11.09 -5.29 -3.59
N PHE A 18 11.81 -5.62 -4.67
CA PHE A 18 11.35 -6.62 -5.63
C PHE A 18 11.03 -7.97 -5.01
N LYS A 19 11.93 -8.50 -4.19
CA LYS A 19 11.76 -9.81 -3.58
C LYS A 19 10.51 -9.89 -2.71
N TYR A 20 10.30 -8.87 -1.89
CA TYR A 20 9.13 -8.82 -1.01
C TYR A 20 7.85 -8.57 -1.78
N LYS A 21 7.93 -7.80 -2.87
CA LYS A 21 6.76 -7.60 -3.74
C LYS A 21 6.31 -8.94 -4.31
N GLU A 22 7.25 -9.78 -4.75
CA GLU A 22 6.90 -11.09 -5.29
C GLU A 22 6.24 -11.98 -4.24
N ALA A 23 6.74 -11.95 -3.01
CA ALA A 23 6.15 -12.73 -1.91
C ALA A 23 4.73 -12.27 -1.60
N ILE A 24 4.52 -10.96 -1.56
CA ILE A 24 3.20 -10.38 -1.31
C ILE A 24 2.25 -10.73 -2.45
N LYS A 25 2.72 -10.69 -3.68
CA LYS A 25 1.92 -11.05 -4.85
C LYS A 25 1.45 -12.50 -4.76
N VAL A 26 2.34 -13.42 -4.40
CA VAL A 26 1.98 -14.83 -4.23
C VAL A 26 0.89 -14.98 -3.16
N TYR A 27 1.05 -14.29 -2.03
CA TYR A 27 0.08 -14.33 -0.94
C TYR A 27 -1.28 -13.80 -1.41
N LEU A 28 -1.29 -12.65 -2.07
CA LEU A 28 -2.55 -12.03 -2.52
C LEU A 28 -3.30 -12.90 -3.52
N LEU A 29 -2.57 -13.48 -4.48
CA LEU A 29 -3.19 -14.36 -5.46
C LEU A 29 -3.74 -15.63 -4.81
N ALA A 30 -3.00 -16.19 -3.84
CA ALA A 30 -3.45 -17.38 -3.12
C ALA A 30 -4.73 -17.12 -2.33
N GLU A 31 -4.92 -15.88 -1.86
CA GLU A 31 -6.12 -15.48 -1.13
C GLU A 31 -7.27 -15.08 -2.06
N GLY A 32 -7.08 -15.16 -3.36
CA GLY A 32 -8.14 -14.90 -4.33
C GLY A 32 -8.26 -13.46 -4.79
N HIS A 33 -7.32 -12.61 -4.43
CA HIS A 33 -7.33 -11.22 -4.88
C HIS A 33 -6.76 -11.10 -6.29
N GLU A 34 -7.09 -10.02 -6.98
CA GLU A 34 -6.47 -9.67 -8.26
C GLU A 34 -5.25 -8.82 -8.01
N VAL A 35 -4.24 -8.96 -8.84
CA VAL A 35 -3.00 -8.18 -8.70
C VAL A 35 -2.63 -7.55 -10.04
N LYS A 36 -2.40 -6.24 -10.01
CA LYS A 36 -1.83 -5.49 -11.12
C LYS A 36 -0.41 -5.11 -10.69
N ASP A 37 0.56 -5.77 -11.29
CA ASP A 37 1.96 -5.59 -10.92
C ASP A 37 2.59 -4.57 -11.88
N PHE A 38 2.94 -3.41 -11.34
CA PHE A 38 3.53 -2.32 -12.12
C PHE A 38 5.07 -2.37 -12.13
N GLY A 39 5.65 -3.39 -11.48
CA GLY A 39 7.11 -3.56 -11.43
C GLY A 39 7.70 -2.89 -10.19
N THR A 40 9.04 -2.93 -10.05
CA THR A 40 9.94 -3.45 -11.11
C THR A 40 9.91 -4.98 -11.15
N PHE A 41 10.61 -5.54 -12.13
CA PHE A 41 10.57 -6.99 -12.37
C PHE A 41 11.95 -7.65 -12.24
N SER A 42 12.89 -7.00 -11.60
CA SER A 42 14.22 -7.54 -11.36
C SER A 42 14.89 -6.83 -10.21
N GLU A 43 16.10 -7.25 -9.87
CA GLU A 43 16.89 -6.60 -8.83
C GLU A 43 17.87 -5.58 -9.39
N GLU A 44 17.79 -5.27 -10.68
CA GLU A 44 18.60 -4.22 -11.27
C GLU A 44 18.13 -2.85 -10.78
N SER A 45 19.09 -1.97 -10.50
CA SER A 45 18.82 -0.65 -9.94
C SER A 45 17.88 0.17 -10.82
N VAL A 46 16.81 0.68 -10.23
CA VAL A 46 15.84 1.54 -10.89
C VAL A 46 15.42 2.64 -9.93
N ASP A 47 14.77 3.66 -10.45
CA ASP A 47 14.25 4.76 -9.65
C ASP A 47 12.83 4.44 -9.19
N TYR A 48 12.61 4.45 -7.88
CA TYR A 48 11.34 4.00 -7.32
C TYR A 48 10.13 4.80 -7.80
N PRO A 49 10.19 6.12 -8.06
CA PRO A 49 8.99 6.84 -8.49
C PRO A 49 8.41 6.31 -9.80
N ASP A 50 9.26 5.77 -10.68
CA ASP A 50 8.81 5.23 -11.97
C ASP A 50 7.86 4.05 -11.80
N PHE A 51 7.92 3.36 -10.67
CA PHE A 51 7.11 2.17 -10.41
C PHE A 51 6.05 2.41 -9.32
N VAL A 52 6.33 3.30 -8.39
CA VAL A 52 5.41 3.64 -7.32
C VAL A 52 4.26 4.50 -7.85
N ARG A 53 4.59 5.49 -8.67
CA ARG A 53 3.58 6.42 -9.15
C ARG A 53 2.50 5.74 -9.98
N PRO A 54 2.81 4.87 -10.93
CA PRO A 54 1.76 4.16 -11.68
C PRO A 54 0.84 3.33 -10.78
N ALA A 55 1.39 2.68 -9.75
CA ALA A 55 0.59 1.91 -8.81
C ALA A 55 -0.36 2.82 -8.04
N ALA A 56 0.15 3.95 -7.55
CA ALA A 56 -0.67 4.92 -6.83
C ALA A 56 -1.73 5.53 -7.74
N ASP A 57 -1.38 5.85 -8.98
CA ASP A 57 -2.34 6.38 -9.95
C ASP A 57 -3.50 5.40 -10.17
N ALA A 58 -3.19 4.11 -10.26
CA ALA A 58 -4.22 3.08 -10.45
C ALA A 58 -5.21 3.07 -9.28
N VAL A 59 -4.71 3.17 -8.05
CA VAL A 59 -5.57 3.24 -6.87
C VAL A 59 -6.36 4.55 -6.85
N GLY A 60 -5.70 5.66 -7.12
CA GLY A 60 -6.35 6.98 -7.10
C GLY A 60 -7.45 7.13 -8.13
N LYS A 61 -7.34 6.43 -9.26
CA LYS A 61 -8.35 6.46 -10.32
C LYS A 61 -9.42 5.38 -10.19
N GLY A 62 -9.33 4.56 -9.15
CA GLY A 62 -10.29 3.49 -8.93
C GLY A 62 -10.09 2.29 -9.83
N LEU A 63 -8.93 2.17 -10.49
CA LEU A 63 -8.61 1.01 -11.33
C LEU A 63 -8.10 -0.16 -10.50
N ALA A 64 -7.71 0.11 -9.26
CA ALA A 64 -7.41 -0.89 -8.25
C ALA A 64 -8.00 -0.40 -6.94
N ASP A 65 -8.35 -1.32 -6.07
CA ASP A 65 -8.97 -0.98 -4.78
C ASP A 65 -7.93 -0.52 -3.77
N LEU A 66 -6.81 -1.21 -3.71
CA LEU A 66 -5.77 -1.01 -2.71
C LEU A 66 -4.40 -1.13 -3.39
N GLY A 67 -3.36 -0.67 -2.70
CA GLY A 67 -2.02 -0.79 -3.26
C GLY A 67 -0.97 -1.04 -2.20
N VAL A 68 0.15 -1.62 -2.62
CA VAL A 68 1.32 -1.80 -1.77
C VAL A 68 2.54 -1.39 -2.58
N VAL A 69 3.35 -0.52 -1.99
CA VAL A 69 4.61 -0.10 -2.61
C VAL A 69 5.76 -0.45 -1.66
N LEU A 70 6.92 -0.74 -2.22
CA LEU A 70 8.05 -1.22 -1.44
C LEU A 70 9.36 -0.65 -1.97
N GLY A 71 10.28 -0.43 -1.05
CA GLY A 71 11.64 0.00 -1.37
C GLY A 71 12.55 -0.42 -0.23
N GLY A 72 13.71 0.19 -0.13
CA GLY A 72 14.68 -0.12 0.93
C GLY A 72 14.18 0.29 2.31
N SER A 73 13.73 1.53 2.45
CA SER A 73 13.16 2.04 3.71
C SER A 73 11.65 2.22 3.65
N GLY A 74 11.12 2.39 2.45
CA GLY A 74 9.71 2.70 2.24
C GLY A 74 9.39 4.17 2.37
N ASN A 75 10.34 5.01 2.80
CA ASN A 75 10.08 6.44 3.00
C ASN A 75 9.74 7.16 1.70
N GLY A 76 10.62 7.06 0.71
CA GLY A 76 10.41 7.73 -0.57
C GLY A 76 9.19 7.21 -1.29
N GLU A 77 8.96 5.91 -1.20
CA GLU A 77 7.80 5.27 -1.80
C GLU A 77 6.51 5.82 -1.21
N ALA A 78 6.45 5.97 0.12
CA ALA A 78 5.28 6.56 0.77
C ALA A 78 5.08 8.01 0.34
N MET A 79 6.16 8.77 0.27
CA MET A 79 6.10 10.17 -0.15
C MET A 79 5.58 10.29 -1.58
N ALA A 80 6.12 9.47 -2.48
CA ALA A 80 5.72 9.49 -3.89
C ALA A 80 4.24 9.12 -4.05
N ALA A 81 3.81 8.06 -3.36
CA ALA A 81 2.43 7.61 -3.43
C ALA A 81 1.48 8.69 -2.93
N ASN A 82 1.83 9.35 -1.81
CA ASN A 82 0.97 10.36 -1.21
C ASN A 82 0.90 11.67 -2.01
N LYS A 83 1.72 11.83 -3.03
CA LYS A 83 1.59 12.97 -3.94
C LYS A 83 0.48 12.76 -4.97
N VAL A 84 -0.09 11.57 -5.03
CA VAL A 84 -1.19 11.29 -5.93
C VAL A 84 -2.50 11.59 -5.20
N GLU A 85 -3.38 12.32 -5.85
CA GLU A 85 -4.66 12.69 -5.24
C GLU A 85 -5.47 11.46 -4.86
N GLY A 86 -6.04 11.50 -3.67
CA GLY A 86 -6.87 10.41 -3.17
C GLY A 86 -6.10 9.28 -2.49
N ILE A 87 -4.78 9.36 -2.44
CA ILE A 87 -3.96 8.33 -1.82
C ILE A 87 -3.64 8.67 -0.37
N ARG A 88 -3.88 7.70 0.50
CA ARG A 88 -3.42 7.74 1.89
C ARG A 88 -2.57 6.49 2.06
N CYS A 89 -1.26 6.66 1.85
CA CYS A 89 -0.28 5.58 1.93
C CYS A 89 0.43 5.63 3.27
N ALA A 90 0.33 4.56 4.03
CA ALA A 90 0.94 4.47 5.35
C ALA A 90 2.22 3.64 5.29
N LEU A 91 3.29 4.18 5.87
CA LEU A 91 4.55 3.46 6.02
C LEU A 91 4.39 2.56 7.25
N CYS A 92 4.44 1.25 7.05
CA CYS A 92 4.22 0.29 8.13
C CYS A 92 5.43 -0.61 8.32
N TRP A 93 5.70 -0.95 9.59
CA TRP A 93 6.83 -1.81 9.95
C TRP A 93 6.46 -2.84 11.00
N SER A 94 5.18 -2.93 11.37
CA SER A 94 4.69 -3.88 12.36
C SER A 94 3.24 -4.20 12.07
N GLU A 95 2.75 -5.28 12.67
CA GLU A 95 1.33 -5.63 12.55
C GLU A 95 0.46 -4.53 13.14
N GLU A 96 0.91 -3.93 14.26
CA GLU A 96 0.15 -2.85 14.89
C GLU A 96 0.05 -1.62 13.99
N THR A 97 1.15 -1.19 13.37
CA THR A 97 1.07 -0.02 12.49
C THR A 97 0.16 -0.27 11.29
N ALA A 98 0.15 -1.50 10.79
CA ALA A 98 -0.74 -1.89 9.70
C ALA A 98 -2.20 -1.84 10.12
N LEU A 99 -2.50 -2.37 11.31
CA LEU A 99 -3.84 -2.37 11.87
C LEU A 99 -4.35 -0.94 12.02
N LEU A 100 -3.54 -0.07 12.63
CA LEU A 100 -3.92 1.33 12.85
C LEU A 100 -4.06 2.10 11.54
N ALA A 101 -3.27 1.76 10.52
CA ALA A 101 -3.39 2.41 9.22
C ALA A 101 -4.80 2.23 8.65
N LYS A 102 -5.41 1.07 8.85
CA LYS A 102 -6.77 0.82 8.41
C LYS A 102 -7.77 1.41 9.40
N GLN A 103 -7.64 1.08 10.69
CA GLN A 103 -8.62 1.45 11.69
C GLN A 103 -8.80 2.96 11.82
N HIS A 104 -7.71 3.71 11.77
CA HIS A 104 -7.73 5.17 11.99
C HIS A 104 -7.66 5.98 10.72
N ASN A 105 -6.94 5.53 9.72
CA ASN A 105 -6.69 6.34 8.53
C ASN A 105 -7.33 5.81 7.27
N ASP A 106 -7.96 4.66 7.34
CA ASP A 106 -8.54 3.99 6.18
C ASP A 106 -7.57 4.05 5.01
N ALA A 107 -6.30 3.73 5.30
CA ALA A 107 -5.25 3.81 4.31
C ALA A 107 -5.57 2.90 3.15
N ASN A 108 -5.47 3.44 1.94
CA ASN A 108 -5.72 2.66 0.72
C ASN A 108 -4.43 2.15 0.09
N MET A 109 -3.29 2.53 0.65
CA MET A 109 -2.00 1.97 0.26
C MET A 109 -1.11 1.80 1.47
N LEU A 110 -0.21 0.83 1.39
CA LEU A 110 0.87 0.66 2.36
C LEU A 110 2.21 0.83 1.66
N SER A 111 3.19 1.33 2.38
CA SER A 111 4.59 1.34 1.95
C SER A 111 5.40 0.52 2.94
N LEU A 112 6.26 -0.33 2.43
CA LEU A 112 7.08 -1.24 3.24
C LEU A 112 8.55 -1.08 2.88
N GLY A 113 9.41 -1.16 3.90
CA GLY A 113 10.85 -1.07 3.72
C GLY A 113 11.51 -2.43 3.88
N GLU A 114 12.06 -2.94 2.81
CA GLU A 114 12.69 -4.26 2.79
C GLU A 114 13.79 -4.39 3.84
N ARG A 115 14.54 -3.31 4.08
CA ARG A 115 15.63 -3.32 5.06
C ARG A 115 15.15 -3.24 6.51
N GLN A 116 13.88 -2.95 6.74
CA GLN A 116 13.34 -2.71 8.07
C GLN A 116 12.60 -3.91 8.64
N ILE A 117 12.19 -4.83 7.81
CA ILE A 117 11.34 -5.96 8.21
C ILE A 117 11.76 -7.22 7.45
N THR A 118 11.33 -8.37 7.95
CA THR A 118 11.56 -9.63 7.24
C THR A 118 10.48 -9.81 6.18
N GLU A 119 10.73 -10.70 5.24
CA GLU A 119 9.75 -11.03 4.22
C GLU A 119 8.47 -11.59 4.84
N GLU A 120 8.62 -12.44 5.85
CA GLU A 120 7.49 -13.03 6.55
C GLU A 120 6.65 -11.96 7.24
N LEU A 121 7.29 -10.99 7.89
CA LEU A 121 6.57 -9.89 8.53
C LEU A 121 5.87 -9.01 7.49
N ALA A 122 6.48 -8.81 6.34
CA ALA A 122 5.86 -8.02 5.28
C ALA A 122 4.51 -8.61 4.87
N VAL A 123 4.43 -9.92 4.70
CA VAL A 123 3.19 -10.61 4.36
C VAL A 123 2.17 -10.48 5.50
N LYS A 124 2.61 -10.62 6.74
CA LYS A 124 1.73 -10.48 7.92
C LYS A 124 1.16 -9.07 8.01
N ILE A 125 1.98 -8.06 7.74
CA ILE A 125 1.54 -6.66 7.75
C ILE A 125 0.42 -6.44 6.74
N VAL A 126 0.59 -6.94 5.52
CA VAL A 126 -0.43 -6.82 4.48
C VAL A 126 -1.71 -7.53 4.91
N ARG A 127 -1.60 -8.72 5.47
CA ARG A 127 -2.75 -9.49 5.93
C ARG A 127 -3.52 -8.74 7.03
N GLU A 128 -2.82 -8.19 8.02
CA GLU A 128 -3.47 -7.46 9.11
C GLU A 128 -4.20 -6.22 8.61
N TRP A 129 -3.59 -5.52 7.67
CA TRP A 129 -4.18 -4.34 7.07
C TRP A 129 -5.46 -4.69 6.28
N ILE A 130 -5.41 -5.73 5.46
CA ILE A 130 -6.57 -6.16 4.67
C ILE A 130 -7.74 -6.54 5.57
N ASN A 131 -7.46 -7.23 6.67
CA ASN A 131 -8.49 -7.77 7.54
C ASN A 131 -9.03 -6.79 8.58
N ALA A 132 -8.39 -5.64 8.76
CA ALA A 132 -8.84 -4.64 9.70
C ALA A 132 -10.02 -3.85 9.14
N THR A 133 -10.77 -3.20 10.02
CA THR A 133 -11.95 -2.43 9.67
C THR A 133 -11.78 -0.99 10.10
N PHE A 134 -12.11 -0.05 9.21
CA PHE A 134 -12.08 1.37 9.53
C PHE A 134 -13.11 1.69 10.62
N GLU A 135 -12.69 2.43 11.63
CA GLU A 135 -13.54 2.74 12.78
C GLU A 135 -14.51 3.91 12.56
N GLY A 136 -14.23 4.77 11.59
CA GLY A 136 -15.09 5.91 11.34
C GLY A 136 -15.01 6.98 12.42
N GLY A 137 -16.16 7.61 12.72
CA GLY A 137 -16.26 8.61 13.77
C GLY A 137 -15.32 9.79 13.58
N ARG A 138 -14.56 10.15 14.62
CA ARG A 138 -13.62 11.26 14.55
C ARG A 138 -12.53 11.06 13.50
N HIS A 139 -12.22 9.81 13.19
CA HIS A 139 -11.22 9.49 12.17
C HIS A 139 -11.69 9.89 10.79
N ALA A 140 -12.97 9.66 10.48
CA ALA A 140 -13.55 10.05 9.19
C ALA A 140 -13.47 11.57 9.00
N ARG A 141 -13.77 12.33 10.04
CA ARG A 141 -13.67 13.78 9.99
C ARG A 141 -12.23 14.23 9.70
N ARG A 142 -11.26 13.61 10.37
CA ARG A 142 -9.85 13.97 10.17
C ARG A 142 -9.36 13.60 8.78
N ILE A 143 -9.78 12.45 8.25
CA ILE A 143 -9.43 12.04 6.90
C ILE A 143 -9.97 13.06 5.88
N SER A 144 -11.21 13.52 6.07
CA SER A 144 -11.77 14.52 5.15
C SER A 144 -10.94 15.79 5.12
N MET A 145 -10.28 16.14 6.22
CA MET A 145 -9.39 17.30 6.27
C MET A 145 -8.07 17.04 5.55
N ILE A 146 -7.60 15.80 5.54
CA ILE A 146 -6.40 15.40 4.76
C ILE A 146 -6.72 15.48 3.27
N GLU A 147 -7.89 14.99 2.87
CA GLU A 147 -8.30 14.94 1.47
C GLU A 147 -8.64 16.31 0.89
N LYS A 148 -8.86 17.28 1.75
CA LYS A 148 -9.21 18.60 1.28
C LYS A 148 -8.03 19.24 0.57
N THR A 149 -8.22 19.59 -0.68
CA THR A 149 -7.14 20.25 -1.42
C THR A 149 -7.00 21.68 -0.95
N THR A 150 -5.80 22.22 -1.10
CA THR A 150 -5.52 23.59 -0.71
C THR A 150 -5.53 24.51 -1.89
N SER A 151 -5.92 24.00 -3.01
CA SER A 151 -5.79 24.77 -4.25
C SER A 151 -6.86 25.81 -4.40
N HIS A 152 -7.78 25.88 -3.49
CA HIS A 152 -8.79 26.71 -3.68
C HIS A 152 -8.80 27.62 -2.71
N GLN A 153 -8.43 28.21 -2.87
CA GLN A 153 -8.61 29.06 -2.18
C GLN A 153 -8.18 30.00 -2.43
#